data_658b1903fd7643bf6fc44ec24b66c6d8
#
_entry.id   658b1903fd7643bf6fc44ec24b66c6d8
#
_cell.length_a   1.000
_cell.length_b   1.000
_cell.length_c   1.000
_cell.angle_alpha   90.00
_cell.angle_beta   90.00
_cell.angle_gamma   90.00
#
_symmetry.space_group_name_H-M   'P 1'
#
loop_
_entity.id
_entity.type
_entity.pdbx_description
1 polymer ?
#
loop_
_entity_poly.entity_id
_entity_poly.type
_entity_poly.pdbx_seq_one_letter_code
_entity_poly.pdbx_strand_id
1 'polypeptide(L)'
;MLAIDRVLETVLYAEDLDAAERFYGEVLGLAFDSRKAGLFCFFRVGQGMLLLFDPTAARANRDVPAHGAIGAGHACLAVAESELDGWRALLESRGVTIEHEQTWPRGGRSFYFRDPAGNSIELASPRIWGLPE
;
A
#
# COMPACT_ATOMS: atom_id res chain seq x y z
N MET A 1 10.73 -3.61 29.96
CA MET A 1 11.47 -4.20 28.82
C MET A 1 11.19 -3.37 27.57
N LEU A 2 12.21 -3.08 26.81
CA LEU A 2 12.07 -2.37 25.53
C LEU A 2 11.58 -3.35 24.46
N ALA A 3 10.59 -2.95 23.65
CA ALA A 3 10.05 -3.80 22.58
C ALA A 3 9.61 -2.95 21.39
N ILE A 4 9.70 -3.53 20.20
CA ILE A 4 9.09 -3.01 18.98
C ILE A 4 7.92 -3.95 18.66
N ASP A 5 6.72 -3.41 18.58
CA ASP A 5 5.50 -4.22 18.47
C ASP A 5 4.76 -4.09 17.13
N ARG A 6 5.15 -3.11 16.29
CA ARG A 6 4.53 -2.96 14.96
C ARG A 6 5.36 -2.08 14.03
N VAL A 7 5.09 -2.21 12.74
CA VAL A 7 5.50 -1.23 11.73
C VAL A 7 4.52 -0.05 11.79
N LEU A 8 5.01 1.17 12.01
CA LEU A 8 4.18 2.35 12.12
C LEU A 8 3.79 2.92 10.76
N GLU A 9 4.76 3.00 9.85
CA GLU A 9 4.55 3.56 8.52
C GLU A 9 5.31 2.76 7.47
N THR A 10 4.74 2.71 6.26
CA THR A 10 5.33 2.07 5.09
C THR A 10 5.43 3.08 3.97
N VAL A 11 6.54 3.12 3.27
CA VAL A 11 6.80 4.07 2.19
C VAL A 11 6.81 3.37 0.84
N LEU A 12 6.07 3.93 -0.11
CA LEU A 12 6.17 3.62 -1.53
C LEU A 12 6.47 4.91 -2.29
N TYR A 13 7.03 4.78 -3.49
CA TYR A 13 7.39 5.94 -4.30
C TYR A 13 6.51 6.04 -5.54
N ALA A 14 6.14 7.27 -5.89
CA ALA A 14 5.33 7.59 -7.06
C ALA A 14 5.70 8.97 -7.60
N GLU A 15 6.00 9.06 -8.88
CA GLU A 15 6.30 10.35 -9.52
C GLU A 15 5.03 11.19 -9.73
N ASP A 16 3.92 10.54 -10.11
CA ASP A 16 2.62 11.19 -10.27
C ASP A 16 1.80 11.06 -8.98
N LEU A 17 1.92 12.07 -8.11
CA LEU A 17 1.22 12.09 -6.82
C LEU A 17 -0.29 12.28 -6.98
N ASP A 18 -0.77 12.91 -8.05
CA ASP A 18 -2.20 13.03 -8.32
C ASP A 18 -2.81 11.66 -8.63
N ALA A 19 -2.13 10.87 -9.47
CA ALA A 19 -2.57 9.52 -9.78
C ALA A 19 -2.51 8.62 -8.54
N ALA A 20 -1.47 8.75 -7.71
CA ALA A 20 -1.34 8.01 -6.46
C ALA A 20 -2.48 8.37 -5.48
N GLU A 21 -2.79 9.65 -5.33
CA GLU A 21 -3.88 10.10 -4.45
C GLU A 21 -5.23 9.50 -4.88
N ARG A 22 -5.54 9.54 -6.18
CA ARG A 22 -6.78 8.95 -6.70
C ARG A 22 -6.82 7.45 -6.48
N PHE A 23 -5.71 6.75 -6.73
CA PHE A 23 -5.67 5.30 -6.59
C PHE A 23 -5.87 4.86 -5.14
N TYR A 24 -5.07 5.38 -4.22
CA TYR A 24 -5.16 4.97 -2.81
C TYR A 24 -6.40 5.51 -2.12
N GLY A 25 -6.83 6.72 -2.43
CA GLY A 25 -8.00 7.34 -1.84
C GLY A 25 -9.32 6.87 -2.42
N GLU A 26 -9.44 6.80 -3.76
CA GLU A 26 -10.72 6.49 -4.41
C GLU A 26 -10.85 5.01 -4.78
N VAL A 27 -9.79 4.39 -5.33
CA VAL A 27 -9.86 2.98 -5.76
C VAL A 27 -9.77 2.04 -4.55
N LEU A 28 -8.81 2.25 -3.65
CA LEU A 28 -8.66 1.44 -2.43
C LEU A 28 -9.46 1.97 -1.24
N GLY A 29 -9.90 3.20 -1.28
CA GLY A 29 -10.72 3.78 -0.21
C GLY A 29 -9.96 4.08 1.08
N LEU A 30 -8.64 4.29 1.02
CA LEU A 30 -7.86 4.66 2.19
C LEU A 30 -8.16 6.09 2.62
N ALA A 31 -8.12 6.34 3.93
CA ALA A 31 -8.38 7.67 4.48
C ALA A 31 -7.19 8.60 4.21
N PHE A 32 -7.44 9.66 3.43
CA PHE A 32 -6.45 10.70 3.16
C PHE A 32 -6.06 11.41 4.45
N ASP A 33 -4.76 11.60 4.68
CA ASP A 33 -4.24 12.33 5.82
C ASP A 33 -3.74 13.72 5.42
N SER A 34 -2.73 13.78 4.56
CA SER A 34 -2.07 15.03 4.23
C SER A 34 -1.33 14.94 2.89
N ARG A 35 -1.04 16.11 2.33
CA ARG A 35 -0.27 16.21 1.09
C ARG A 35 0.61 17.45 1.10
N LYS A 36 1.81 17.32 0.56
CA LYS A 36 2.68 18.45 0.21
C LYS A 36 2.99 18.36 -1.27
N ALA A 37 2.60 19.41 -2.01
CA ALA A 37 2.75 19.45 -3.46
C ALA A 37 4.20 19.13 -3.89
N GLY A 38 4.35 18.22 -4.84
CA GLY A 38 5.63 17.79 -5.38
C GLY A 38 6.49 16.92 -4.47
N LEU A 39 6.04 16.63 -3.24
CA LEU A 39 6.84 15.84 -2.30
C LEU A 39 6.13 14.57 -1.85
N PHE A 40 4.93 14.67 -1.30
CA PHE A 40 4.28 13.49 -0.72
C PHE A 40 2.75 13.55 -0.73
N CYS A 41 2.15 12.36 -0.55
CA CYS A 41 0.73 12.16 -0.28
C CYS A 41 0.59 11.01 0.72
N PHE A 42 -0.04 11.23 1.86
CA PHE A 42 -0.10 10.30 2.99
C PHE A 42 -1.51 9.82 3.25
N PHE A 43 -1.63 8.54 3.63
CA PHE A 43 -2.89 7.89 3.96
C PHE A 43 -2.81 7.17 5.30
N ARG A 44 -3.93 7.15 6.01
CA ARG A 44 -4.10 6.33 7.21
C ARG A 44 -4.55 4.94 6.83
N VAL A 45 -3.93 3.93 7.43
CA VAL A 45 -4.29 2.53 7.24
C VAL A 45 -4.40 1.89 8.63
N GLY A 46 -5.63 1.72 9.13
CA GLY A 46 -5.83 1.25 10.50
C GLY A 46 -5.10 2.14 11.52
N GLN A 47 -4.19 1.57 12.27
CA GLN A 47 -3.36 2.30 13.24
C GLN A 47 -1.96 2.65 12.70
N GLY A 48 -1.77 2.54 11.42
CA GLY A 48 -0.51 2.87 10.76
C GLY A 48 -0.71 3.82 9.59
N MET A 49 0.35 4.03 8.84
CA MET A 49 0.38 4.97 7.72
C MET A 49 0.95 4.32 6.47
N LEU A 50 0.41 4.71 5.32
CA LEU A 50 1.02 4.48 4.02
C LEU A 50 1.44 5.84 3.45
N LEU A 51 2.72 5.98 3.16
CA LEU A 51 3.34 7.22 2.71
C LEU A 51 3.77 7.08 1.25
N LEU A 52 3.24 7.94 0.38
CA LEU A 52 3.64 8.02 -1.02
C LEU A 52 4.54 9.25 -1.18
N PHE A 53 5.76 9.06 -1.64
CA PHE A 53 6.70 10.14 -1.90
C PHE A 53 7.09 10.19 -3.38
N ASP A 54 7.28 11.40 -3.89
CA ASP A 54 8.05 11.58 -5.11
C ASP A 54 9.51 11.21 -4.81
N PRO A 55 10.11 10.25 -5.54
CA PRO A 55 11.44 9.75 -5.18
C PRO A 55 12.55 10.78 -5.37
N THR A 56 12.45 11.66 -6.36
CA THR A 56 13.45 12.69 -6.60
C THR A 56 13.38 13.76 -5.52
N ALA A 57 12.18 14.22 -5.18
CA ALA A 57 11.98 15.22 -4.13
C ALA A 57 12.38 14.68 -2.74
N ALA A 58 12.06 13.41 -2.46
CA ALA A 58 12.45 12.77 -1.20
C ALA A 58 13.97 12.66 -1.05
N ARG A 59 14.68 12.36 -2.13
CA ARG A 59 16.16 12.34 -2.12
C ARG A 59 16.78 13.73 -1.92
N ALA A 60 16.10 14.77 -2.37
CA ALA A 60 16.57 16.16 -2.23
C ALA A 60 16.13 16.81 -0.91
N ASN A 61 15.20 16.22 -0.19
CA ASN A 61 14.68 16.76 1.07
C ASN A 61 15.77 16.78 2.15
N ARG A 62 15.77 17.84 2.96
CA ARG A 62 16.74 18.03 4.05
C ARG A 62 16.09 18.24 5.41
N ASP A 63 14.75 18.25 5.48
CA ASP A 63 14.03 18.40 6.75
C ASP A 63 14.13 17.12 7.60
N VAL A 64 14.25 15.98 6.93
CA VAL A 64 14.52 14.69 7.51
C VAL A 64 15.64 14.01 6.71
N PRO A 65 16.24 12.91 7.19
CA PRO A 65 17.21 12.17 6.38
C PRO A 65 16.63 11.81 5.02
N ALA A 66 17.38 12.08 3.95
CA ALA A 66 16.94 11.84 2.59
C ALA A 66 16.76 10.35 2.33
N HIS A 67 15.72 10.01 1.57
CA HIS A 67 15.46 8.66 1.10
C HIS A 67 14.83 8.69 -0.30
N GLY A 68 14.81 7.56 -0.96
CA GLY A 68 14.24 7.42 -2.30
C GLY A 68 14.78 6.15 -2.94
N ALA A 69 13.89 5.36 -3.52
CA ALA A 69 14.24 4.16 -4.25
C ALA A 69 13.76 4.27 -5.69
N ILE A 70 14.44 3.59 -6.60
CA ILE A 70 14.08 3.51 -8.01
C ILE A 70 13.52 2.12 -8.27
N GLY A 71 12.45 2.06 -9.07
CA GLY A 71 11.78 0.81 -9.43
C GLY A 71 10.57 0.52 -8.55
N ALA A 72 9.91 -0.61 -8.85
CA ALA A 72 8.70 -1.01 -8.17
C ALA A 72 8.99 -1.48 -6.74
N GLY A 73 8.24 -0.93 -5.79
CA GLY A 73 8.19 -1.44 -4.42
C GLY A 73 7.07 -2.44 -4.24
N HIS A 74 6.87 -2.89 -3.00
CA HIS A 74 5.80 -3.83 -2.65
C HIS A 74 5.25 -3.52 -1.26
N ALA A 75 3.94 -3.57 -1.13
CA ALA A 75 3.25 -3.54 0.16
C ALA A 75 2.08 -4.49 0.13
N CYS A 76 1.82 -5.12 1.27
CA CYS A 76 0.65 -5.96 1.48
C CYS A 76 -0.25 -5.34 2.53
N LEU A 77 -1.53 -5.19 2.20
CA LEU A 77 -2.54 -4.65 3.10
C LEU A 77 -3.43 -5.80 3.58
N ALA A 78 -3.72 -5.82 4.86
CA ALA A 78 -4.55 -6.85 5.46
C ALA A 78 -6.03 -6.57 5.22
N VAL A 79 -6.75 -7.61 4.79
CA VAL A 79 -8.21 -7.62 4.72
C VAL A 79 -8.72 -8.91 5.34
N ALA A 80 -9.98 -8.94 5.76
CA ALA A 80 -10.56 -10.16 6.28
C ALA A 80 -10.62 -11.24 5.18
N GLU A 81 -10.37 -12.48 5.52
CA GLU A 81 -10.46 -13.63 4.59
C GLU A 81 -11.81 -13.65 3.86
N SER A 82 -12.88 -13.38 4.59
CA SER A 82 -14.24 -13.37 4.04
C SER A 82 -14.50 -12.21 3.07
N GLU A 83 -13.65 -11.21 3.03
CA GLU A 83 -13.80 -10.02 2.18
C GLU A 83 -12.94 -10.07 0.91
N LEU A 84 -12.03 -11.03 0.77
CA LEU A 84 -11.10 -11.10 -0.36
C LEU A 84 -11.81 -11.13 -1.72
N ASP A 85 -12.83 -11.98 -1.86
CA ASP A 85 -13.57 -12.07 -3.13
C ASP A 85 -14.33 -10.77 -3.44
N GLY A 86 -14.90 -10.13 -2.41
CA GLY A 86 -15.55 -8.83 -2.55
C GLY A 86 -14.58 -7.73 -2.97
N TRP A 87 -13.39 -7.69 -2.37
CA TRP A 87 -12.34 -6.76 -2.75
C TRP A 87 -11.88 -6.96 -4.19
N ARG A 88 -11.69 -8.21 -4.60
CA ARG A 88 -11.32 -8.52 -5.97
C ARG A 88 -12.36 -7.99 -6.95
N ALA A 89 -13.63 -8.30 -6.73
CA ALA A 89 -14.73 -7.84 -7.59
C ALA A 89 -14.82 -6.32 -7.65
N LEU A 90 -14.64 -5.64 -6.50
CA LEU A 90 -14.67 -4.19 -6.41
C LEU A 90 -13.53 -3.57 -7.23
N LEU A 91 -12.30 -4.07 -7.07
CA LEU A 91 -11.14 -3.55 -7.79
C LEU A 91 -11.27 -3.77 -9.30
N GLU A 92 -11.72 -4.95 -9.73
CA GLU A 92 -11.98 -5.23 -11.14
C GLU A 92 -13.05 -4.28 -11.70
N SER A 93 -14.11 -3.99 -10.94
CA SER A 93 -15.15 -3.03 -11.34
C SER A 93 -14.62 -1.59 -11.48
N ARG A 94 -13.52 -1.28 -10.82
CA ARG A 94 -12.83 0.01 -10.88
C ARG A 94 -11.66 0.03 -11.87
N GLY A 95 -11.59 -0.98 -12.74
CA GLY A 95 -10.60 -1.05 -13.81
C GLY A 95 -9.22 -1.57 -13.40
N VAL A 96 -9.10 -2.14 -12.20
CA VAL A 96 -7.83 -2.73 -11.75
C VAL A 96 -7.71 -4.15 -12.28
N THR A 97 -6.58 -4.48 -12.89
CA THR A 97 -6.25 -5.83 -13.35
C THR A 97 -5.62 -6.61 -12.20
N ILE A 98 -6.19 -7.77 -11.87
CA ILE A 98 -5.59 -8.68 -10.90
C ILE A 98 -4.49 -9.48 -11.61
N GLU A 99 -3.25 -9.27 -11.18
CA GLU A 99 -2.07 -9.84 -11.82
C GLU A 99 -1.84 -11.30 -11.41
N HIS A 100 -2.12 -11.64 -10.17
CA HIS A 100 -1.85 -12.97 -9.62
C HIS A 100 -2.73 -13.24 -8.39
N GLU A 101 -3.10 -14.51 -8.19
CA GLU A 101 -3.70 -15.01 -6.96
C GLU A 101 -2.80 -16.08 -6.36
N GLN A 102 -2.75 -16.13 -5.03
CA GLN A 102 -1.90 -17.06 -4.30
C GLN A 102 -2.65 -17.67 -3.14
N THR A 103 -2.57 -19.01 -3.04
CA THR A 103 -2.95 -19.74 -1.83
C THR A 103 -1.68 -20.10 -1.08
N TRP A 104 -1.67 -19.86 0.22
CA TRP A 104 -0.45 -19.96 1.02
C TRP A 104 -0.43 -21.25 1.85
N PRO A 105 0.78 -21.82 2.12
CA PRO A 105 0.89 -23.11 2.83
C PRO A 105 0.28 -23.12 4.24
N ARG A 106 0.32 -21.99 4.95
CA ARG A 106 -0.27 -21.85 6.29
C ARG A 106 -1.77 -21.67 6.29
N GLY A 107 -2.36 -21.57 5.10
CA GLY A 107 -3.75 -21.15 4.89
C GLY A 107 -3.84 -19.70 4.49
N GLY A 108 -5.03 -19.28 4.11
CA GLY A 108 -5.25 -17.95 3.62
C GLY A 108 -4.89 -17.76 2.14
N ARG A 109 -5.42 -16.71 1.59
CA ARG A 109 -5.24 -16.34 0.18
C ARG A 109 -4.82 -14.90 0.09
N SER A 110 -4.22 -14.54 -1.05
CA SER A 110 -3.94 -13.17 -1.40
C SER A 110 -4.04 -12.98 -2.92
N PHE A 111 -4.14 -11.73 -3.35
CA PHE A 111 -4.03 -11.39 -4.76
C PHE A 111 -3.24 -10.09 -4.93
N TYR A 112 -2.70 -9.90 -6.14
CA TYR A 112 -1.74 -8.86 -6.46
C TYR A 112 -2.24 -8.00 -7.61
N PHE A 113 -1.94 -6.71 -7.54
CA PHE A 113 -2.22 -5.74 -8.60
C PHE A 113 -1.18 -4.62 -8.55
N ARG A 114 -1.21 -3.71 -9.52
CA ARG A 114 -0.27 -2.60 -9.60
C ARG A 114 -0.96 -1.28 -9.28
N ASP A 115 -0.23 -0.42 -8.56
CA ASP A 115 -0.63 0.98 -8.47
C ASP A 115 -0.19 1.74 -9.74
N PRO A 116 -0.57 3.03 -9.93
CA PRO A 116 -0.18 3.78 -11.13
C PRO A 116 1.32 3.95 -11.34
N ALA A 117 2.12 3.88 -10.28
CA ALA A 117 3.58 3.96 -10.36
C ALA A 117 4.24 2.61 -10.68
N GLY A 118 3.47 1.52 -10.76
CA GLY A 118 3.96 0.17 -11.00
C GLY A 118 4.34 -0.59 -9.74
N ASN A 119 4.07 -0.06 -8.55
CA ASN A 119 4.31 -0.80 -7.31
C ASN A 119 3.38 -2.01 -7.22
N SER A 120 3.91 -3.14 -6.76
CA SER A 120 3.15 -4.36 -6.51
C SER A 120 2.40 -4.22 -5.19
N ILE A 121 1.07 -4.22 -5.26
CA ILE A 121 0.21 -4.17 -4.09
C ILE A 121 -0.47 -5.53 -3.92
N GLU A 122 -0.50 -5.99 -2.69
CA GLU A 122 -1.15 -7.25 -2.33
C GLU A 122 -2.24 -6.99 -1.31
N LEU A 123 -3.40 -7.63 -1.47
CA LEU A 123 -4.39 -7.76 -0.39
C LEU A 123 -4.36 -9.20 0.09
N ALA A 124 -4.22 -9.37 1.38
CA ALA A 124 -4.09 -10.70 1.99
C ALA A 124 -4.84 -10.80 3.30
N SER A 125 -5.31 -12.01 3.59
CA SER A 125 -5.74 -12.35 4.94
C SER A 125 -4.50 -12.51 5.84
N PRO A 126 -4.54 -12.01 7.08
CA PRO A 126 -3.45 -12.21 8.05
C PRO A 126 -3.10 -13.69 8.29
N ARG A 127 -4.00 -14.61 7.96
CA ARG A 127 -3.78 -16.06 8.05
C ARG A 127 -2.57 -16.53 7.26
N ILE A 128 -2.18 -15.84 6.18
CA ILE A 128 -1.01 -16.25 5.40
C ILE A 128 0.27 -16.30 6.25
N TRP A 129 0.29 -15.53 7.34
CA TRP A 129 1.37 -15.49 8.33
C TRP A 129 1.01 -16.15 9.67
N GLY A 130 -0.17 -16.76 9.78
CA GLY A 130 -0.66 -17.30 11.04
C GLY A 130 -1.00 -16.24 12.07
N LEU A 131 -1.30 -15.01 11.61
CA LEU A 131 -1.69 -13.90 12.47
C LEU A 131 -3.22 -13.82 12.59
N PRO A 132 -3.74 -13.26 13.70
CA PRO A 132 -5.18 -13.05 13.85
C PRO A 132 -5.68 -11.92 12.92
N GLU A 133 -6.98 -12.02 12.57
CA GLU A 133 -7.68 -10.97 11.83
C GLU A 133 -8.07 -9.78 12.68
#